data_b371e76cc6ffd84ef007bc8826be55c2
#
_entry.id   b371e76cc6ffd84ef007bc8826be55c2
#
_cell.length_a   1.000
_cell.length_b   1.000
_cell.length_c   1.000
_cell.angle_alpha   90.00
_cell.angle_beta   90.00
_cell.angle_gamma   90.00
#
_symmetry.space_group_name_H-M   'P 1'
#
loop_
_entity.id
_entity.type
_entity.pdbx_description
1 polymer ?
#
loop_
_entity_poly.entity_id
_entity_poly.type
_entity_poly.pdbx_seq_one_letter_code
_entity_poly.pdbx_strand_id
1 'polypeptide(L)'
;MENVTDRTSNPFGMRPACESPCSERSEAAFGYGDANADFHVIGDYPGIHGGRETGVPFTERPAGEAIQRALFETGFASEPYGDAPELENCFLSYLHMCCPADGEPTAESYANMERFFDAELRAIAAHVLLPVGERAMEYVVDQYTARLGRIELDMAKLHASEVRGSGFLVVPIREPTDWEEGDGQRLIDSLLAIRGSDYRRTADLSRFLGTDELYFVR
;
A
#
# COMPACT_ATOMS: atom_id res chain seq x y z
N MET A 1 26.73 2.81 -5.29
CA MET A 1 25.34 2.95 -4.84
C MET A 1 25.35 2.48 -3.41
N GLU A 2 25.14 3.39 -2.46
CA GLU A 2 24.87 2.98 -1.10
C GLU A 2 23.56 2.20 -1.13
N ASN A 3 23.56 1.00 -0.54
CA ASN A 3 22.33 0.28 -0.31
C ASN A 3 21.49 1.16 0.62
N VAL A 4 20.34 1.61 0.13
CA VAL A 4 19.35 2.27 0.99
C VAL A 4 18.75 1.16 1.83
N THR A 5 19.46 0.81 2.91
CA THR A 5 19.00 -0.15 3.93
C THR A 5 18.22 0.56 5.03
N ASP A 6 18.07 1.88 4.90
CA ASP A 6 17.52 2.68 5.96
C ASP A 6 15.99 2.67 5.86
N ARG A 7 15.40 2.12 6.88
CA ARG A 7 13.98 2.16 7.24
C ARG A 7 13.65 3.58 7.71
N THR A 8 13.61 4.50 6.75
CA THR A 8 13.39 5.91 7.05
C THR A 8 12.19 6.45 6.26
N SER A 9 11.55 7.45 6.83
CA SER A 9 10.57 8.24 6.11
C SER A 9 11.23 8.94 4.93
N ASN A 10 10.54 8.99 3.79
CA ASN A 10 11.01 9.65 2.57
C ASN A 10 12.38 9.16 2.05
N PRO A 11 12.60 7.86 1.86
CA PRO A 11 13.91 7.34 1.45
C PRO A 11 14.38 7.86 0.08
N PHE A 12 13.45 8.36 -0.75
CA PHE A 12 13.74 8.88 -2.10
C PHE A 12 13.82 10.41 -2.17
N GLY A 13 13.72 11.11 -1.03
CA GLY A 13 13.80 12.57 -0.98
C GLY A 13 12.67 13.26 -1.74
N MET A 14 11.46 12.71 -1.72
CA MET A 14 10.28 13.29 -2.35
C MET A 14 9.98 14.67 -1.77
N ARG A 15 9.54 15.60 -2.62
CA ARG A 15 9.19 16.98 -2.23
C ARG A 15 7.91 17.41 -2.94
N PRO A 16 6.76 16.82 -2.58
CA PRO A 16 5.48 17.29 -3.10
C PRO A 16 5.22 18.72 -2.61
N ALA A 17 4.56 19.52 -3.45
CA ALA A 17 4.17 20.87 -3.10
C ALA A 17 2.90 20.82 -2.23
N CYS A 18 3.04 20.48 -0.96
CA CYS A 18 1.94 20.54 -0.01
C CYS A 18 1.60 22.01 0.28
N GLU A 19 0.31 22.34 0.26
CA GLU A 19 -0.17 23.71 0.54
C GLU A 19 0.12 24.14 1.99
N SER A 20 0.10 23.17 2.89
CA SER A 20 0.42 23.34 4.31
C SER A 20 1.06 22.07 4.87
N PRO A 21 1.91 22.18 5.91
CA PRO A 21 2.39 21.00 6.61
C PRO A 21 1.24 20.22 7.28
N CYS A 22 1.42 18.93 7.44
CA CYS A 22 0.45 18.07 8.14
C CYS A 22 0.31 18.45 9.61
N SER A 23 1.43 18.81 10.24
CA SER A 23 1.50 19.29 11.62
C SER A 23 2.77 20.12 11.86
N GLU A 24 2.99 20.57 13.10
CA GLU A 24 4.27 21.21 13.50
C GLU A 24 5.47 20.26 13.41
N ARG A 25 5.22 18.95 13.42
CA ARG A 25 6.25 17.90 13.42
C ARG A 25 6.46 17.26 12.07
N SER A 26 5.47 17.34 11.20
CA SER A 26 5.49 16.63 9.93
C SER A 26 5.02 17.52 8.77
N GLU A 27 5.82 17.61 7.74
CA GLU A 27 5.48 18.32 6.50
C GLU A 27 4.48 17.52 5.65
N ALA A 28 4.66 16.20 5.58
CA ALA A 28 3.82 15.26 4.84
C ALA A 28 3.99 13.84 5.43
N ALA A 29 3.04 12.94 5.15
CA ALA A 29 3.23 11.52 5.43
C ALA A 29 3.89 10.85 4.21
N PHE A 30 5.21 10.79 4.24
CA PHE A 30 6.00 10.20 3.16
C PHE A 30 6.02 8.68 3.25
N GLY A 31 6.37 8.04 2.13
CA GLY A 31 6.60 6.61 2.12
C GLY A 31 7.65 6.18 3.14
N TYR A 32 7.42 5.03 3.78
CA TYR A 32 8.16 4.55 4.94
C TYR A 32 8.35 3.03 4.90
N GLY A 33 9.51 2.57 5.32
CA GLY A 33 9.78 1.14 5.48
C GLY A 33 11.01 0.66 4.71
N ASP A 34 10.99 -0.61 4.29
CA ASP A 34 12.09 -1.22 3.54
C ASP A 34 12.04 -0.79 2.07
N ALA A 35 13.02 0.00 1.63
CA ALA A 35 13.12 0.46 0.25
C ALA A 35 13.38 -0.65 -0.79
N ASN A 36 13.70 -1.87 -0.35
CA ASN A 36 13.87 -3.04 -1.20
C ASN A 36 12.73 -4.05 -1.03
N ALA A 37 11.59 -3.60 -0.53
CA ALA A 37 10.45 -4.44 -0.22
C ALA A 37 9.83 -5.10 -1.45
N ASP A 38 9.44 -6.35 -1.32
CA ASP A 38 8.57 -7.03 -2.30
C ASP A 38 7.08 -6.72 -2.06
N PHE A 39 6.69 -6.24 -0.87
CA PHE A 39 5.32 -5.93 -0.49
C PHE A 39 5.15 -4.43 -0.25
N HIS A 40 4.15 -3.84 -0.89
CA HIS A 40 3.88 -2.41 -0.81
C HIS A 40 2.44 -2.15 -0.40
N VAL A 41 2.24 -1.66 0.83
CA VAL A 41 0.93 -1.24 1.34
C VAL A 41 0.65 0.17 0.88
N ILE A 42 -0.44 0.36 0.18
CA ILE A 42 -0.82 1.62 -0.47
C ILE A 42 -2.13 2.10 0.14
N GLY A 43 -2.10 3.19 0.90
CA GLY A 43 -3.28 3.84 1.43
C GLY A 43 -3.71 5.06 0.63
N ASP A 44 -4.78 5.70 1.07
CA ASP A 44 -5.32 6.89 0.43
C ASP A 44 -4.55 8.16 0.84
N TYR A 45 -4.80 8.69 2.03
CA TYR A 45 -4.14 9.90 2.55
C TYR A 45 -4.13 9.94 4.09
N PRO A 46 -3.31 10.82 4.71
CA PRO A 46 -3.16 10.86 6.17
C PRO A 46 -4.43 11.15 6.96
N GLY A 47 -5.42 11.80 6.35
CA GLY A 47 -6.68 12.10 7.01
C GLY A 47 -7.51 10.87 7.38
N ILE A 48 -7.42 9.81 6.58
CA ILE A 48 -8.12 8.54 6.82
C ILE A 48 -7.22 7.57 7.59
N HIS A 49 -5.99 7.35 7.09
CA HIS A 49 -5.13 6.27 7.56
C HIS A 49 -4.07 6.69 8.59
N GLY A 50 -3.98 8.01 8.92
CA GLY A 50 -3.07 8.53 9.94
C GLY A 50 -1.72 9.00 9.41
N GLY A 51 -0.79 9.30 10.32
CA GLY A 51 0.54 9.81 9.98
C GLY A 51 0.63 11.34 9.90
N ARG A 52 -0.33 12.06 10.44
CA ARG A 52 -0.31 13.54 10.43
C ARG A 52 0.76 14.12 11.35
N GLU A 53 0.92 13.53 12.54
CA GLU A 53 1.90 14.00 13.53
C GLU A 53 3.24 13.29 13.41
N THR A 54 3.21 12.00 13.10
CA THR A 54 4.41 11.16 12.97
C THR A 54 5.12 11.33 11.63
N GLY A 55 4.39 11.67 10.57
CA GLY A 55 4.87 11.63 9.19
C GLY A 55 5.01 10.21 8.61
N VAL A 56 4.57 9.20 9.37
CA VAL A 56 4.66 7.77 8.99
C VAL A 56 3.27 7.25 8.63
N PRO A 57 3.08 6.66 7.45
CA PRO A 57 1.81 6.10 7.03
C PRO A 57 1.30 5.01 7.99
N PHE A 58 -0.02 4.93 8.14
CA PHE A 58 -0.70 3.93 8.98
C PHE A 58 -0.30 3.99 10.46
N THR A 59 -0.17 5.21 11.00
CA THR A 59 -0.01 5.47 12.44
C THR A 59 -1.16 6.33 12.97
N GLU A 60 -1.30 6.48 14.29
CA GLU A 60 -2.21 7.43 14.97
C GLU A 60 -3.72 7.13 14.80
N ARG A 61 -4.10 6.20 13.96
CA ARG A 61 -5.50 5.89 13.66
C ARG A 61 -5.80 4.40 13.84
N PRO A 62 -7.04 4.04 14.25
CA PRO A 62 -7.42 2.62 14.38
C PRO A 62 -7.22 1.82 13.09
N ALA A 63 -7.42 2.44 11.91
CA ALA A 63 -7.14 1.81 10.63
C ALA A 63 -5.66 1.42 10.51
N GLY A 64 -4.74 2.31 10.91
CA GLY A 64 -3.32 2.05 10.93
C GLY A 64 -2.93 0.96 11.94
N GLU A 65 -3.51 0.97 13.13
CA GLU A 65 -3.29 -0.07 14.14
C GLU A 65 -3.68 -1.45 13.63
N ALA A 66 -4.81 -1.56 12.92
CA ALA A 66 -5.27 -2.82 12.33
C ALA A 66 -4.32 -3.34 11.26
N ILE A 67 -3.83 -2.45 10.37
CA ILE A 67 -2.84 -2.80 9.34
C ILE A 67 -1.52 -3.21 9.97
N GLN A 68 -0.96 -2.43 10.89
CA GLN A 68 0.30 -2.75 11.56
C GLN A 68 0.23 -4.08 12.30
N ARG A 69 -0.90 -4.37 12.99
CA ARG A 69 -1.11 -5.66 13.64
C ARG A 69 -1.08 -6.81 12.63
N ALA A 70 -1.74 -6.69 11.47
CA ALA A 70 -1.68 -7.71 10.44
C ALA A 70 -0.25 -7.91 9.91
N LEU A 71 0.51 -6.82 9.74
CA LEU A 71 1.92 -6.87 9.35
C LEU A 71 2.80 -7.56 10.41
N PHE A 72 2.54 -7.33 11.69
CA PHE A 72 3.23 -8.01 12.78
C PHE A 72 2.95 -9.52 12.80
N GLU A 73 1.67 -9.92 12.75
CA GLU A 73 1.28 -11.34 12.75
C GLU A 73 1.81 -12.11 11.53
N THR A 74 2.12 -11.40 10.45
CA THR A 74 2.71 -11.96 9.23
C THR A 74 4.23 -11.81 9.16
N GLY A 75 4.87 -11.23 10.20
CA GLY A 75 6.31 -11.10 10.32
C GLY A 75 6.94 -10.05 9.40
N PHE A 76 6.16 -9.05 8.97
CA PHE A 76 6.67 -7.86 8.28
C PHE A 76 7.05 -6.73 9.25
N ALA A 77 6.49 -6.72 10.46
CA ALA A 77 6.80 -5.77 11.51
C ALA A 77 7.34 -6.46 12.76
N SER A 78 8.22 -5.80 13.51
CA SER A 78 8.82 -6.34 14.74
C SER A 78 7.91 -6.21 15.97
N GLU A 79 6.89 -5.35 15.90
CA GLU A 79 5.94 -5.07 16.99
C GLU A 79 4.51 -4.86 16.44
N PRO A 80 3.47 -5.09 17.28
CA PRO A 80 2.08 -4.98 16.83
C PRO A 80 1.67 -3.57 16.40
N TYR A 81 2.30 -2.54 16.98
CA TYR A 81 2.10 -1.14 16.66
C TYR A 81 3.30 -0.31 17.13
N GLY A 82 3.65 0.70 16.32
CA GLY A 82 4.61 1.74 16.66
C GLY A 82 4.41 2.97 15.79
N ASP A 83 4.80 4.14 16.28
CA ASP A 83 4.78 5.39 15.51
C ASP A 83 5.89 5.45 14.46
N ALA A 84 6.87 4.56 14.56
CA ALA A 84 7.94 4.37 13.59
C ALA A 84 8.28 2.86 13.53
N PRO A 85 7.37 2.01 13.00
CA PRO A 85 7.51 0.56 13.06
C PRO A 85 8.75 0.08 12.29
N GLU A 86 9.48 -0.88 12.88
CA GLU A 86 10.52 -1.59 12.14
C GLU A 86 9.89 -2.57 11.16
N LEU A 87 10.04 -2.29 9.86
CA LEU A 87 9.49 -3.11 8.79
C LEU A 87 10.58 -3.87 8.05
N GLU A 88 10.31 -5.10 7.69
CA GLU A 88 11.16 -5.96 6.87
C GLU A 88 10.37 -6.46 5.66
N ASN A 89 10.93 -6.27 4.47
CA ASN A 89 10.31 -6.64 3.19
C ASN A 89 8.93 -6.02 2.96
N CYS A 90 8.62 -4.90 3.61
CA CYS A 90 7.36 -4.17 3.49
C CYS A 90 7.60 -2.66 3.43
N PHE A 91 6.89 -1.99 2.55
CA PHE A 91 6.89 -0.53 2.41
C PHE A 91 5.47 0.01 2.50
N LEU A 92 5.31 1.15 3.15
CA LEU A 92 4.04 1.84 3.36
C LEU A 92 4.03 3.15 2.61
N SER A 93 2.98 3.49 1.89
CA SER A 93 2.81 4.80 1.27
C SER A 93 1.35 5.21 1.10
N TYR A 94 1.17 6.46 0.65
CA TYR A 94 -0.14 7.02 0.34
C TYR A 94 -0.19 7.52 -1.09
N LEU A 95 -1.36 7.40 -1.72
CA LEU A 95 -1.64 8.07 -2.99
C LEU A 95 -1.49 9.58 -2.86
N HIS A 96 -1.86 10.13 -1.71
CA HIS A 96 -1.76 11.55 -1.41
C HIS A 96 -1.00 11.79 -0.10
N MET A 97 0.24 12.26 -0.20
CA MET A 97 1.15 12.40 0.95
C MET A 97 0.85 13.62 1.82
N CYS A 98 0.20 14.64 1.27
CA CYS A 98 -0.09 15.88 1.98
C CYS A 98 -1.39 15.80 2.78
N CYS A 99 -1.49 16.66 3.80
CA CYS A 99 -2.69 16.83 4.60
C CYS A 99 -3.41 18.12 4.17
N PRO A 100 -4.53 18.02 3.44
CA PRO A 100 -5.29 19.23 3.12
C PRO A 100 -5.79 19.92 4.39
N ALA A 101 -5.78 21.26 4.39
CA ALA A 101 -6.23 22.06 5.55
C ALA A 101 -7.72 21.86 5.82
N ASP A 102 -8.51 21.73 4.76
CA ASP A 102 -9.96 21.63 4.79
C ASP A 102 -10.43 20.31 4.15
N GLY A 103 -10.66 19.29 4.99
CA GLY A 103 -11.36 18.07 4.57
C GLY A 103 -10.52 17.07 3.77
N GLU A 104 -11.03 16.61 2.63
CA GLU A 104 -10.44 15.59 1.79
C GLU A 104 -9.65 16.21 0.62
N PRO A 105 -8.60 15.52 0.10
CA PRO A 105 -7.92 15.97 -1.09
C PRO A 105 -8.86 16.03 -2.29
N THR A 106 -8.74 17.08 -3.11
CA THR A 106 -9.51 17.21 -4.35
C THR A 106 -8.96 16.32 -5.46
N ALA A 107 -9.75 16.06 -6.51
CA ALA A 107 -9.29 15.31 -7.67
C ALA A 107 -8.05 15.97 -8.34
N GLU A 108 -7.98 17.29 -8.36
CA GLU A 108 -6.82 18.04 -8.86
C GLU A 108 -5.59 17.81 -7.97
N SER A 109 -5.77 17.78 -6.64
CA SER A 109 -4.70 17.51 -5.69
C SER A 109 -4.14 16.11 -5.86
N TYR A 110 -5.00 15.09 -6.07
CA TYR A 110 -4.55 13.74 -6.41
C TYR A 110 -3.75 13.70 -7.72
N ALA A 111 -4.25 14.35 -8.79
CA ALA A 111 -3.56 14.39 -10.07
C ALA A 111 -2.16 15.05 -9.96
N ASN A 112 -2.03 16.09 -9.13
CA ASN A 112 -0.75 16.74 -8.85
C ASN A 112 0.19 15.85 -8.05
N MET A 113 -0.35 14.95 -7.21
CA MET A 113 0.41 14.03 -6.36
C MET A 113 0.87 12.77 -7.10
N GLU A 114 0.16 12.35 -8.14
CA GLU A 114 0.37 11.10 -8.88
C GLU A 114 1.83 10.88 -9.28
N ARG A 115 2.50 11.89 -9.80
CA ARG A 115 3.91 11.80 -10.22
C ARG A 115 4.88 11.44 -9.08
N PHE A 116 4.56 11.82 -7.84
CA PHE A 116 5.38 11.50 -6.67
C PHE A 116 5.15 10.07 -6.22
N PHE A 117 3.87 9.67 -6.14
CA PHE A 117 3.52 8.29 -5.84
C PHE A 117 4.07 7.31 -6.89
N ASP A 118 3.92 7.60 -8.16
CA ASP A 118 4.46 6.80 -9.27
C ASP A 118 5.99 6.65 -9.19
N ALA A 119 6.70 7.74 -8.88
CA ALA A 119 8.14 7.69 -8.73
C ALA A 119 8.56 6.79 -7.55
N GLU A 120 7.84 6.87 -6.43
CA GLU A 120 8.07 6.03 -5.26
C GLU A 120 7.77 4.56 -5.56
N LEU A 121 6.61 4.25 -6.12
CA LEU A 121 6.22 2.89 -6.48
C LEU A 121 7.22 2.23 -7.42
N ARG A 122 7.70 2.97 -8.43
CA ARG A 122 8.72 2.48 -9.36
C ARG A 122 10.09 2.29 -8.71
N ALA A 123 10.42 3.11 -7.70
CA ALA A 123 11.69 3.00 -6.99
C ALA A 123 11.70 1.79 -6.05
N ILE A 124 10.59 1.50 -5.37
CA ILE A 124 10.42 0.29 -4.54
C ILE A 124 10.39 -0.96 -5.42
N ALA A 125 9.70 -0.91 -6.56
CA ALA A 125 9.56 -2.01 -7.50
C ALA A 125 9.02 -3.32 -6.87
N ALA A 126 8.11 -3.19 -5.90
CA ALA A 126 7.49 -4.32 -5.21
C ALA A 126 6.74 -5.26 -6.18
N HIS A 127 6.70 -6.53 -5.85
CA HIS A 127 5.98 -7.54 -6.63
C HIS A 127 4.52 -7.70 -6.19
N VAL A 128 4.22 -7.38 -4.92
CA VAL A 128 2.91 -7.51 -4.31
C VAL A 128 2.42 -6.14 -3.86
N LEU A 129 1.29 -5.69 -4.41
CA LEU A 129 0.65 -4.43 -4.04
C LEU A 129 -0.55 -4.70 -3.14
N LEU A 130 -0.62 -3.99 -2.03
CA LEU A 130 -1.63 -4.12 -0.99
C LEU A 130 -2.45 -2.81 -0.88
N PRO A 131 -3.34 -2.51 -1.84
CA PRO A 131 -4.17 -1.31 -1.79
C PRO A 131 -5.20 -1.41 -0.66
N VAL A 132 -5.26 -0.38 0.19
CA VAL A 132 -6.17 -0.25 1.32
C VAL A 132 -7.28 0.74 0.99
N GLY A 133 -8.53 0.25 1.02
CA GLY A 133 -9.70 1.03 0.66
C GLY A 133 -9.98 1.08 -0.85
N GLU A 134 -11.17 1.59 -1.19
CA GLU A 134 -11.67 1.58 -2.56
C GLU A 134 -10.84 2.46 -3.50
N ARG A 135 -10.47 3.66 -3.08
CA ARG A 135 -9.68 4.60 -3.91
C ARG A 135 -8.31 4.05 -4.28
N ALA A 136 -7.60 3.47 -3.31
CA ALA A 136 -6.29 2.87 -3.57
C ALA A 136 -6.42 1.66 -4.51
N MET A 137 -7.46 0.85 -4.33
CA MET A 137 -7.74 -0.27 -5.22
C MET A 137 -8.09 0.18 -6.64
N GLU A 138 -8.96 1.18 -6.80
CA GLU A 138 -9.32 1.74 -8.09
C GLU A 138 -8.08 2.24 -8.85
N TYR A 139 -7.23 3.00 -8.17
CA TYR A 139 -5.98 3.52 -8.73
C TYR A 139 -5.06 2.38 -9.19
N VAL A 140 -4.83 1.37 -8.34
CA VAL A 140 -3.97 0.24 -8.67
C VAL A 140 -4.52 -0.57 -9.84
N VAL A 141 -5.84 -0.77 -9.90
CA VAL A 141 -6.50 -1.49 -11.01
C VAL A 141 -6.35 -0.72 -12.32
N ASP A 142 -6.56 0.59 -12.30
CA ASP A 142 -6.45 1.44 -13.48
C ASP A 142 -5.03 1.50 -14.03
N GLN A 143 -4.06 1.79 -13.17
CA GLN A 143 -2.70 2.11 -13.59
C GLN A 143 -1.81 0.87 -13.77
N TYR A 144 -2.03 -0.20 -12.98
CA TYR A 144 -1.09 -1.32 -12.88
C TYR A 144 -1.70 -2.68 -13.21
N THR A 145 -2.98 -2.72 -13.58
CA THR A 145 -3.59 -3.96 -14.09
C THR A 145 -4.31 -3.66 -15.40
N ALA A 146 -4.26 -4.53 -16.37
CA ALA A 146 -5.06 -4.37 -17.59
C ALA A 146 -6.56 -4.74 -17.37
N ARG A 147 -7.11 -4.45 -16.17
CA ARG A 147 -8.41 -4.98 -15.72
C ARG A 147 -9.45 -3.92 -15.37
N LEU A 148 -9.18 -2.65 -15.61
CA LEU A 148 -10.17 -1.59 -15.43
C LEU A 148 -11.45 -1.88 -16.23
N GLY A 149 -12.60 -1.79 -15.56
CA GLY A 149 -13.91 -2.12 -16.14
C GLY A 149 -14.20 -3.62 -16.30
N ARG A 150 -13.27 -4.51 -15.90
CA ARG A 150 -13.46 -5.97 -15.92
C ARG A 150 -13.58 -6.57 -14.51
N ILE A 151 -13.20 -5.84 -13.48
CA ILE A 151 -13.32 -6.22 -12.07
C ILE A 151 -14.40 -5.33 -11.47
N GLU A 152 -15.41 -5.94 -10.83
CA GLU A 152 -16.33 -5.24 -9.95
C GLU A 152 -15.57 -4.88 -8.66
N LEU A 153 -15.47 -3.58 -8.35
CA LEU A 153 -14.76 -3.08 -7.16
C LEU A 153 -15.62 -3.25 -5.89
N ASP A 154 -15.96 -4.48 -5.55
CA ASP A 154 -16.62 -4.83 -4.30
C ASP A 154 -15.54 -5.20 -3.27
N MET A 155 -15.15 -4.24 -2.44
CA MET A 155 -14.05 -4.42 -1.48
C MET A 155 -14.34 -5.49 -0.43
N ALA A 156 -15.60 -5.79 -0.12
CA ALA A 156 -15.95 -6.88 0.79
C ALA A 156 -15.66 -8.26 0.18
N LYS A 157 -15.89 -8.40 -1.13
CA LYS A 157 -15.57 -9.64 -1.88
C LYS A 157 -14.08 -9.74 -2.22
N LEU A 158 -13.46 -8.60 -2.54
CA LEU A 158 -12.06 -8.56 -2.98
C LEU A 158 -11.06 -8.64 -1.83
N HIS A 159 -11.46 -8.31 -0.61
CA HIS A 159 -10.58 -8.30 0.56
C HIS A 159 -9.79 -9.60 0.70
N ALA A 160 -8.45 -9.46 0.82
CA ALA A 160 -7.50 -10.55 0.98
C ALA A 160 -7.50 -11.59 -0.18
N SER A 161 -8.12 -11.27 -1.33
CA SER A 161 -8.06 -12.13 -2.52
C SER A 161 -6.85 -11.80 -3.39
N GLU A 162 -6.43 -12.73 -4.24
CA GLU A 162 -5.34 -12.52 -5.18
C GLU A 162 -5.87 -12.03 -6.53
N VAL A 163 -5.50 -10.82 -6.90
CA VAL A 163 -5.79 -10.22 -8.22
C VAL A 163 -4.49 -10.09 -9.00
N ARG A 164 -4.37 -10.76 -10.13
CA ARG A 164 -3.17 -10.69 -10.96
C ARG A 164 -3.21 -9.47 -11.86
N GLY A 165 -2.19 -8.61 -11.73
CA GLY A 165 -1.98 -7.43 -12.55
C GLY A 165 -0.91 -7.64 -13.63
N SER A 166 -0.55 -6.58 -14.34
CA SER A 166 0.51 -6.59 -15.37
C SER A 166 1.89 -6.54 -14.74
N GLY A 167 2.37 -7.66 -14.19
CA GLY A 167 3.65 -7.77 -13.50
C GLY A 167 3.56 -7.53 -11.99
N PHE A 168 2.35 -7.53 -11.44
CA PHE A 168 2.09 -7.41 -10.01
C PHE A 168 1.10 -8.48 -9.55
N LEU A 169 1.22 -8.88 -8.29
CA LEU A 169 0.16 -9.53 -7.55
C LEU A 169 -0.52 -8.47 -6.68
N VAL A 170 -1.81 -8.27 -6.82
CA VAL A 170 -2.56 -7.29 -6.04
C VAL A 170 -3.42 -8.03 -5.02
N VAL A 171 -3.31 -7.63 -3.75
CA VAL A 171 -4.11 -8.17 -2.65
C VAL A 171 -4.88 -7.02 -2.01
N PRO A 172 -6.14 -6.80 -2.41
CA PRO A 172 -6.93 -5.70 -1.92
C PRO A 172 -7.21 -5.84 -0.42
N ILE A 173 -7.15 -4.74 0.29
CA ILE A 173 -7.49 -4.65 1.71
C ILE A 173 -8.71 -3.74 1.83
N ARG A 174 -9.85 -4.29 2.32
CA ARG A 174 -11.02 -3.49 2.67
C ARG A 174 -10.62 -2.43 3.71
N GLU A 175 -11.28 -1.27 3.67
CA GLU A 175 -11.03 -0.22 4.67
C GLU A 175 -11.11 -0.79 6.10
N PRO A 176 -10.04 -0.66 6.92
CA PRO A 176 -9.99 -1.32 8.21
C PRO A 176 -11.09 -0.89 9.19
N THR A 177 -11.61 0.33 9.05
CA THR A 177 -12.76 0.79 9.85
C THR A 177 -14.06 0.06 9.54
N ASP A 178 -14.13 -0.60 8.39
CA ASP A 178 -15.29 -1.37 7.93
C ASP A 178 -15.10 -2.88 8.10
N TRP A 179 -13.99 -3.31 8.71
CA TRP A 179 -13.74 -4.74 8.93
C TRP A 179 -14.79 -5.38 9.83
N GLU A 180 -15.22 -6.54 9.42
CA GLU A 180 -16.08 -7.44 10.18
C GLU A 180 -15.25 -8.52 10.90
N GLU A 181 -15.90 -9.29 11.75
CA GLU A 181 -15.24 -10.40 12.44
C GLU A 181 -14.63 -11.38 11.42
N GLY A 182 -13.34 -11.64 11.53
CA GLY A 182 -12.58 -12.53 10.65
C GLY A 182 -11.86 -11.85 9.50
N ASP A 183 -12.13 -10.55 9.16
CA ASP A 183 -11.44 -9.86 8.07
C ASP A 183 -9.93 -9.77 8.32
N GLY A 184 -9.52 -9.36 9.52
CA GLY A 184 -8.11 -9.31 9.89
C GLY A 184 -7.41 -10.67 9.77
N GLN A 185 -8.07 -11.75 10.21
CA GLN A 185 -7.51 -13.10 10.11
C GLN A 185 -7.40 -13.55 8.65
N ARG A 186 -8.40 -13.25 7.82
CA ARG A 186 -8.37 -13.55 6.39
C ARG A 186 -7.20 -12.87 5.68
N LEU A 187 -6.91 -11.61 6.03
CA LEU A 187 -5.74 -10.90 5.51
C LEU A 187 -4.44 -11.57 5.96
N ILE A 188 -4.30 -11.90 7.24
CA ILE A 188 -3.13 -12.59 7.79
C ILE A 188 -2.90 -13.91 7.06
N ASP A 189 -3.92 -14.75 6.92
CA ASP A 189 -3.83 -16.04 6.26
C ASP A 189 -3.39 -15.91 4.79
N SER A 190 -3.96 -14.94 4.08
CA SER A 190 -3.60 -14.63 2.69
C SER A 190 -2.13 -14.20 2.58
N LEU A 191 -1.67 -13.27 3.40
CA LEU A 191 -0.29 -12.79 3.37
C LEU A 191 0.72 -13.89 3.74
N LEU A 192 0.41 -14.74 4.71
CA LEU A 192 1.26 -15.90 5.05
C LEU A 192 1.34 -16.90 3.91
N ALA A 193 0.22 -17.18 3.23
CA ALA A 193 0.19 -18.07 2.06
C ALA A 193 1.04 -17.50 0.92
N ILE A 194 0.93 -16.20 0.63
CA ILE A 194 1.71 -15.53 -0.41
C ILE A 194 3.20 -15.57 -0.07
N ARG A 195 3.61 -15.24 1.16
CA ARG A 195 5.01 -15.30 1.59
C ARG A 195 5.60 -16.71 1.49
N GLY A 196 4.79 -17.74 1.68
CA GLY A 196 5.19 -19.14 1.53
C GLY A 196 5.23 -19.65 0.08
N SER A 197 4.82 -18.82 -0.88
CA SER A 197 4.72 -19.17 -2.31
C SER A 197 5.83 -18.53 -3.16
N ASP A 198 5.88 -18.90 -4.44
CA ASP A 198 6.71 -18.22 -5.45
C ASP A 198 5.94 -17.03 -6.06
N TYR A 199 5.63 -16.02 -5.22
CA TYR A 199 4.84 -14.84 -5.63
C TYR A 199 5.56 -13.98 -6.67
N ARG A 200 6.89 -13.91 -6.67
CA ARG A 200 7.67 -13.19 -7.69
C ARG A 200 7.40 -13.77 -9.07
N ARG A 201 7.48 -15.10 -9.20
CA ARG A 201 7.16 -15.79 -10.45
C ARG A 201 5.69 -15.59 -10.85
N THR A 202 4.77 -15.60 -9.87
CA THR A 202 3.35 -15.36 -10.12
C THR A 202 3.09 -13.96 -10.65
N ALA A 203 3.74 -12.94 -10.06
CA ALA A 203 3.68 -11.57 -10.53
C ALA A 203 4.29 -11.41 -11.94
N ASP A 204 5.48 -11.97 -12.19
CA ASP A 204 6.15 -11.88 -13.48
C ASP A 204 5.37 -12.57 -14.62
N LEU A 205 4.78 -13.73 -14.35
CA LEU A 205 4.00 -14.46 -15.35
C LEU A 205 2.77 -13.65 -15.81
N SER A 206 2.15 -12.84 -14.94
CA SER A 206 1.02 -12.01 -15.30
C SER A 206 1.37 -10.92 -16.33
N ARG A 207 2.64 -10.55 -16.47
CA ARG A 207 3.13 -9.61 -17.49
C ARG A 207 3.05 -10.19 -18.90
N PHE A 208 3.16 -11.51 -19.05
CA PHE A 208 3.21 -12.21 -20.34
C PHE A 208 1.87 -12.85 -20.74
N LEU A 209 0.97 -13.05 -19.77
CA LEU A 209 -0.32 -13.69 -20.01
C LEU A 209 -1.41 -12.62 -20.14
N GLY A 210 -1.55 -12.07 -21.34
CA GLY A 210 -2.65 -11.15 -21.70
C GLY A 210 -4.03 -11.80 -21.81
N THR A 211 -4.26 -12.95 -21.17
CA THR A 211 -5.51 -13.73 -21.26
C THR A 211 -6.16 -13.86 -19.89
N ASP A 212 -7.49 -13.76 -19.87
CA ASP A 212 -8.37 -13.88 -18.69
C ASP A 212 -8.41 -15.31 -18.10
N GLU A 213 -7.63 -16.26 -18.62
CA GLU A 213 -7.62 -17.64 -18.17
C GLU A 213 -6.56 -17.84 -17.06
N LEU A 214 -7.00 -18.45 -15.96
CA LEU A 214 -6.16 -18.97 -14.90
C LEU A 214 -5.24 -20.06 -15.48
N TYR A 215 -3.98 -19.70 -15.72
CA TYR A 215 -2.98 -20.66 -16.16
C TYR A 215 -2.40 -21.37 -14.94
N PHE A 216 -2.85 -22.59 -14.68
CA PHE A 216 -2.20 -23.48 -13.73
C PHE A 216 -1.02 -24.16 -14.43
N VAL A 217 0.18 -23.77 -14.09
CA VAL A 217 1.36 -24.59 -14.41
C VAL A 217 1.36 -25.76 -13.44
N ARG A 218 1.11 -26.95 -13.96
CA ARG A 218 1.27 -28.20 -13.22
C ARG A 218 2.75 -28.55 -13.09
#